data_f04bc483f1c4a96d569ef59369c41413
#
_entry.id   f04bc483f1c4a96d569ef59369c41413
#
_cell.length_a   1.000
_cell.length_b   1.000
_cell.length_c   1.000
_cell.angle_alpha   90.00
_cell.angle_beta   90.00
_cell.angle_gamma   90.00
#
_symmetry.space_group_name_H-M   'P 1'
#
loop_
_entity.id
_entity.type
_entity.pdbx_description
1 polymer ?
#
loop_
_entity_poly.entity_id
_entity_poly.type
_entity_poly.pdbx_seq_one_letter_code
_entity_poly.pdbx_strand_id
1 'polypeptide(L)'
;MEIEALPLDELPDGSMRLVPANGDTIGLYRCGGSLYAIEDRCSHDDGPLCEGEWDAEACEVVCPRHGARFDLRTGSALTLPAYLPVESYPVRVREDGMIVIEMD
;
A
#
# COMPACT_ATOMS: atom_id res chain seq x y z
N MET A 1 1.69 -15.45 -7.64
CA MET A 1 0.24 -15.59 -7.33
C MET A 1 -0.44 -14.24 -7.49
N GLU A 2 -1.60 -14.23 -8.10
CA GLU A 2 -2.34 -12.99 -8.33
C GLU A 2 -3.53 -12.91 -7.40
N ILE A 3 -3.73 -11.73 -6.82
CA ILE A 3 -4.86 -11.45 -5.93
C ILE A 3 -5.75 -10.42 -6.62
N GLU A 4 -7.02 -10.78 -6.82
CA GLU A 4 -8.01 -9.82 -7.32
C GLU A 4 -8.45 -8.93 -6.16
N ALA A 5 -8.30 -7.64 -6.31
CA ALA A 5 -8.62 -6.70 -5.23
C ALA A 5 -10.04 -6.15 -5.36
N LEU A 6 -10.26 -5.25 -6.31
CA LEU A 6 -11.57 -4.65 -6.57
C LEU A 6 -11.51 -3.97 -7.95
N PRO A 7 -12.67 -3.65 -8.53
CA PRO A 7 -12.68 -2.89 -9.79
C PRO A 7 -12.09 -1.49 -9.62
N LEU A 8 -11.38 -1.03 -10.63
CA LEU A 8 -10.70 0.28 -10.60
C LEU A 8 -11.66 1.44 -10.31
N ASP A 9 -12.88 1.38 -10.84
CA ASP A 9 -13.86 2.44 -10.64
C ASP A 9 -14.40 2.50 -9.20
N GLU A 10 -14.08 1.51 -8.36
CA GLU A 10 -14.40 1.53 -6.93
C GLU A 10 -13.28 2.09 -6.09
N LEU A 11 -12.15 2.48 -6.70
CA LEU A 11 -11.01 3.08 -6.01
C LEU A 11 -10.65 4.41 -6.65
N PRO A 12 -11.35 5.49 -6.29
CA PRO A 12 -11.05 6.81 -6.86
C PRO A 12 -9.65 7.29 -6.51
N ASP A 13 -9.12 8.20 -7.31
CA ASP A 13 -7.82 8.79 -7.02
C ASP A 13 -7.83 9.45 -5.64
N GLY A 14 -6.74 9.28 -4.89
CA GLY A 14 -6.66 9.78 -3.52
C GLY A 14 -7.33 8.89 -2.49
N SER A 15 -7.71 7.66 -2.85
CA SER A 15 -8.30 6.71 -1.91
C SER A 15 -7.43 5.47 -1.74
N MET A 16 -7.77 4.66 -0.74
CA MET A 16 -7.05 3.43 -0.45
C MET A 16 -8.03 2.35 0.02
N ARG A 17 -7.58 1.11 -0.01
CA ARG A 17 -8.37 -0.02 0.48
C ARG A 17 -7.43 -1.06 1.10
N LEU A 18 -7.85 -1.61 2.24
CA LEU A 18 -7.16 -2.78 2.81
C LEU A 18 -7.66 -4.03 2.10
N VAL A 19 -6.74 -4.86 1.64
CA VAL A 19 -7.05 -6.05 0.86
C VAL A 19 -6.49 -7.27 1.58
N PRO A 20 -7.34 -8.22 2.01
CA PRO A 20 -6.81 -9.46 2.59
C PRO A 20 -6.20 -10.32 1.49
N ALA A 21 -5.03 -10.87 1.76
CA ALA A 21 -4.30 -11.63 0.77
C ALA A 21 -3.46 -12.70 1.44
N ASN A 22 -3.85 -13.96 1.25
CA ASN A 22 -3.06 -15.12 1.64
C ASN A 22 -2.63 -15.09 3.13
N GLY A 23 -3.54 -14.69 4.01
CA GLY A 23 -3.27 -14.61 5.45
C GLY A 23 -2.70 -13.29 5.92
N ASP A 24 -2.32 -12.42 5.00
CA ASP A 24 -1.79 -11.10 5.29
C ASP A 24 -2.79 -10.02 4.84
N THR A 25 -2.49 -8.78 5.18
CA THR A 25 -3.25 -7.64 4.71
C THR A 25 -2.33 -6.74 3.89
N ILE A 26 -2.87 -6.25 2.79
CA ILE A 26 -2.15 -5.35 1.88
C ILE A 26 -2.89 -4.02 1.84
N GLY A 27 -2.16 -2.91 1.86
CA GLY A 27 -2.73 -1.59 1.58
C GLY A 27 -2.60 -1.27 0.12
N LEU A 28 -3.73 -1.04 -0.54
CA LEU A 28 -3.79 -0.67 -1.95
C LEU A 28 -4.15 0.81 -2.03
N TYR A 29 -3.29 1.60 -2.66
CA TYR A 29 -3.41 3.05 -2.72
C TYR A 29 -3.46 3.54 -4.16
N ARG A 30 -4.29 4.55 -4.40
CA ARG A 30 -4.30 5.24 -5.68
C ARG A 30 -3.88 6.69 -5.47
N CYS A 31 -2.72 7.05 -5.99
CA CYS A 31 -2.21 8.42 -5.88
C CYS A 31 -1.67 8.88 -7.23
N GLY A 32 -2.15 10.04 -7.67
CA GLY A 32 -1.78 10.59 -8.98
C GLY A 32 -2.22 9.72 -10.15
N GLY A 33 -3.31 8.98 -9.99
CA GLY A 33 -3.81 8.08 -11.02
C GLY A 33 -3.13 6.73 -11.06
N SER A 34 -2.02 6.56 -10.35
CA SER A 34 -1.28 5.30 -10.30
C SER A 34 -1.64 4.48 -9.08
N LEU A 35 -1.45 3.17 -9.19
CA LEU A 35 -1.79 2.22 -8.13
C LEU A 35 -0.53 1.64 -7.50
N TYR A 36 -0.53 1.57 -6.17
CA TYR A 36 0.58 1.02 -5.41
C TYR A 36 0.06 0.12 -4.30
N ALA A 37 0.77 -0.97 -4.04
CA ALA A 37 0.40 -1.92 -2.99
C ALA A 37 1.60 -2.20 -2.11
N ILE A 38 1.40 -2.11 -0.80
CA ILE A 38 2.44 -2.42 0.18
C ILE A 38 1.86 -3.33 1.25
N GLU A 39 2.74 -4.06 1.96
CA GLU A 39 2.28 -4.84 3.09
C GLU A 39 1.79 -3.92 4.22
N ASP A 40 0.76 -4.37 4.94
CA ASP A 40 0.20 -3.65 6.07
C ASP A 40 0.98 -4.01 7.34
N ARG A 41 2.26 -3.61 7.36
CA ARG A 41 3.13 -3.89 8.49
C ARG A 41 4.24 -2.85 8.53
N CYS A 42 4.40 -2.19 9.67
CA CYS A 42 5.49 -1.26 9.88
C CYS A 42 6.78 -2.07 10.13
N SER A 43 7.83 -1.80 9.36
CA SER A 43 9.10 -2.51 9.50
C SER A 43 9.79 -2.25 10.84
N HIS A 44 9.39 -1.19 11.54
CA HIS A 44 9.97 -0.81 12.83
C HIS A 44 9.46 -1.72 13.96
N ASP A 45 8.15 -2.00 14.02
CA ASP A 45 7.57 -2.70 15.18
C ASP A 45 6.57 -3.80 14.82
N ASP A 46 6.45 -4.14 13.54
CA ASP A 46 5.52 -5.17 13.03
C ASP A 46 4.04 -4.85 13.25
N GLY A 47 3.71 -3.64 13.70
CA GLY A 47 2.33 -3.21 13.85
C GLY A 47 1.68 -2.81 12.54
N PRO A 48 0.34 -2.65 12.51
CA PRO A 48 -0.35 -2.22 11.30
C PRO A 48 0.15 -0.86 10.81
N LEU A 49 0.40 -0.74 9.52
CA LEU A 49 0.90 0.47 8.89
C LEU A 49 -0.20 1.22 8.14
N CYS A 50 -1.00 0.49 7.38
CA CYS A 50 -1.93 1.09 6.42
C CYS A 50 -3.22 1.62 7.05
N GLU A 51 -3.36 1.52 8.36
CA GLU A 51 -4.44 2.15 9.12
C GLU A 51 -4.10 3.61 9.48
N GLY A 52 -2.85 4.01 9.27
CA GLY A 52 -2.40 5.36 9.56
C GLY A 52 -2.79 6.37 8.49
N GLU A 53 -2.49 7.61 8.77
CA GLU A 53 -2.69 8.68 7.80
C GLU A 53 -1.76 8.49 6.61
N TRP A 54 -2.18 9.02 5.46
CA TRP A 54 -1.32 8.98 4.28
C TRP A 54 -1.52 10.25 3.47
N ASP A 55 -0.49 10.62 2.71
CA ASP A 55 -0.46 11.82 1.91
C ASP A 55 -0.56 11.42 0.43
N ALA A 56 -1.72 11.71 -0.18
CA ALA A 56 -1.96 11.33 -1.56
C ALA A 56 -1.11 12.13 -2.55
N GLU A 57 -0.71 13.34 -2.19
CA GLU A 57 0.16 14.17 -3.07
C GLU A 57 1.59 13.66 -3.05
N ALA A 58 2.13 13.40 -1.87
CA ALA A 58 3.49 12.88 -1.72
C ALA A 58 3.56 11.37 -1.97
N CYS A 59 2.43 10.69 -1.94
CA CYS A 59 2.33 9.23 -2.05
C CYS A 59 3.13 8.53 -0.96
N GLU A 60 2.85 8.93 0.29
CA GLU A 60 3.52 8.43 1.49
C GLU A 60 2.49 8.03 2.54
N VAL A 61 2.80 6.99 3.29
CA VAL A 61 1.98 6.57 4.43
C VAL A 61 2.75 6.82 5.72
N VAL A 62 2.03 7.15 6.80
CA VAL A 62 2.61 7.45 8.11
C VAL A 62 2.21 6.34 9.08
N CYS A 63 3.21 5.73 9.71
CA CYS A 63 2.96 4.71 10.74
C CYS A 63 2.19 5.36 11.90
N PRO A 64 1.02 4.81 12.28
CA PRO A 64 0.19 5.45 13.31
C PRO A 64 0.80 5.45 14.70
N ARG A 65 1.80 4.61 14.93
CA ARG A 65 2.39 4.49 16.26
C ARG A 65 3.57 5.41 16.51
N HIS A 66 4.44 5.58 15.51
CA HIS A 66 5.70 6.29 15.70
C HIS A 66 5.96 7.39 14.70
N GLY A 67 5.04 7.59 13.75
CA GLY A 67 5.17 8.67 12.78
C GLY A 67 6.19 8.43 11.68
N ALA A 68 6.74 7.21 11.58
CA ALA A 68 7.66 6.87 10.49
C ALA A 68 6.93 6.94 9.16
N ARG A 69 7.58 7.49 8.13
CA ARG A 69 7.00 7.62 6.80
C ARG A 69 7.60 6.62 5.83
N PHE A 70 6.75 6.10 4.96
CA PHE A 70 7.16 5.14 3.93
C PHE A 70 6.66 5.62 2.57
N ASP A 71 7.48 5.43 1.56
CA ASP A 71 7.12 5.72 0.17
C ASP A 71 6.22 4.61 -0.36
N LEU A 72 5.00 4.95 -0.76
CA LEU A 72 4.05 3.98 -1.30
C LEU A 72 4.49 3.38 -2.62
N ARG A 73 5.32 4.10 -3.38
CA ARG A 73 5.79 3.63 -4.69
C ARG A 73 6.78 2.48 -4.58
N THR A 74 7.59 2.48 -3.53
CA THR A 74 8.72 1.54 -3.40
C THR A 74 8.72 0.74 -2.10
N GLY A 75 8.00 1.21 -1.08
CA GLY A 75 8.06 0.64 0.27
C GLY A 75 9.24 1.15 1.08
N SER A 76 10.03 2.07 0.55
CA SER A 76 11.22 2.59 1.25
C SER A 76 10.85 3.34 2.51
N ALA A 77 11.62 3.13 3.58
CA ALA A 77 11.50 3.91 4.80
C ALA A 77 12.10 5.29 4.57
N LEU A 78 11.33 6.35 4.81
CA LEU A 78 11.75 7.72 4.54
C LEU A 78 12.21 8.46 5.78
N THR A 79 11.68 8.10 6.95
CA THR A 79 12.02 8.77 8.21
C THR A 79 12.18 7.77 9.33
N LEU A 80 13.02 8.12 10.31
CA LEU A 80 13.14 7.34 11.54
C LEU A 80 11.84 7.39 12.32
N PRO A 81 11.55 6.40 13.14
CA PRO A 81 12.43 5.30 13.56
C PRO A 81 12.50 4.10 12.62
N ALA A 82 11.83 4.12 11.48
CA ALA A 82 11.93 3.04 10.49
C ALA A 82 13.11 3.30 9.56
N TYR A 83 13.92 2.27 9.30
CA TYR A 83 15.02 2.35 8.35
C TYR A 83 15.08 1.15 7.41
N LEU A 84 14.22 0.16 7.60
CA LEU A 84 14.07 -0.96 6.67
C LEU A 84 12.82 -0.74 5.81
N PRO A 85 12.86 -1.12 4.52
CA PRO A 85 11.67 -0.99 3.68
C PRO A 85 10.60 -2.01 4.08
N VAL A 86 9.36 -1.73 3.67
CA VAL A 86 8.29 -2.72 3.68
C VAL A 86 8.17 -3.31 2.28
N GLU A 87 7.53 -4.48 2.19
CA GLU A 87 7.31 -5.11 0.88
C GLU A 87 6.35 -4.26 0.04
N SER A 88 6.68 -4.10 -1.24
CA SER A 88 5.78 -3.53 -2.22
C SER A 88 5.50 -4.58 -3.28
N TYR A 89 4.31 -4.53 -3.87
CA TYR A 89 3.85 -5.53 -4.82
C TYR A 89 3.44 -4.90 -6.13
N PRO A 90 3.78 -5.51 -7.28
CA PRO A 90 3.31 -5.00 -8.57
C PRO A 90 1.79 -5.04 -8.64
N VAL A 91 1.22 -4.00 -9.23
CA VAL A 91 -0.23 -3.87 -9.40
C VAL A 91 -0.53 -3.60 -10.86
N ARG A 92 -1.55 -4.25 -11.40
CA ARG A 92 -2.01 -4.00 -12.76
C ARG A 92 -3.53 -4.01 -12.80
N VAL A 93 -4.08 -3.45 -13.87
CA VAL A 93 -5.51 -3.45 -14.11
C VAL A 93 -5.77 -4.35 -15.31
N ARG A 94 -6.64 -5.35 -15.15
CA ARG A 94 -7.03 -6.24 -16.23
C ARG A 94 -7.94 -5.53 -17.23
N GLU A 95 -8.16 -6.14 -18.38
CA GLU A 95 -9.04 -5.59 -19.42
C GLU A 95 -10.46 -5.34 -18.93
N ASP A 96 -10.93 -6.15 -17.98
CA ASP A 96 -12.26 -6.01 -17.39
C ASP A 96 -12.33 -4.93 -16.29
N GLY A 97 -11.21 -4.24 -16.02
CA GLY A 97 -11.17 -3.18 -15.01
C GLY A 97 -10.83 -3.66 -13.60
N MET A 98 -10.62 -4.96 -13.42
CA MET A 98 -10.26 -5.51 -12.10
C MET A 98 -8.81 -5.19 -11.75
N ILE A 99 -8.57 -4.63 -10.57
CA ILE A 99 -7.23 -4.39 -10.04
C ILE A 99 -6.68 -5.72 -9.52
N VAL A 100 -5.48 -6.07 -9.96
CA VAL A 100 -4.81 -7.32 -9.59
C VAL A 100 -3.47 -6.98 -8.95
N ILE A 101 -3.19 -7.60 -7.80
CA ILE A 101 -1.92 -7.45 -7.09
C ILE A 101 -1.13 -8.74 -7.28
N GLU A 102 0.12 -8.62 -7.68
CA GLU A 102 0.99 -9.79 -7.87
C GLU A 102 1.82 -10.04 -6.62
N MET A 103 1.72 -11.24 -6.07
CA MET A 103 2.47 -11.67 -4.89
C MET A 103 3.32 -12.88 -5.24
N ASP A 104 4.43 -13.02 -4.57
CA ASP A 104 5.31 -14.19 -4.73
C ASP A 104 4.73 -15.45 -4.08
#